data_3e28f51aad982f0a8bcb33a3ebfe1e46
#
_entry.id   3e28f51aad982f0a8bcb33a3ebfe1e46
#
_cell.length_a   1.000
_cell.length_b   1.000
_cell.length_c   1.000
_cell.angle_alpha   90.00
_cell.angle_beta   90.00
_cell.angle_gamma   90.00
#
_symmetry.space_group_name_H-M   'P 1'
#
loop_
_entity.id
_entity.type
_entity.pdbx_description
1 polymer ?
#
loop_
_entity_poly.entity_id
_entity_poly.type
_entity_poly.pdbx_seq_one_letter_code
_entity_poly.pdbx_strand_id
1 'polypeptide(L)'
;MENSTGPAPQAASPSSPGARPVLRSRAWVAPLCWIAVLLDGFDAVVLGAVLPSMLENNELGMTTAQGTAVATVGLVGMMIGALTMGYLTDRLGRRKMLIGAVVMFSLLTFAAAFSPSVFVFGLLRFLAGLGLGGCLPTAIAMVTEFARLGRGSNATTLVMTGYHVGAVLTAALAIVVVVQFGWQEMFVLGSLPALVLVPLMLVFLPESPSFLASKGRMAEARAVAEHYGVHLEHHTAEEQAEKVGATMLLSTGWRRNSIAIWVASFMGLLLVYGLNTWLPQIMRAADYDLGNSLGFLLILNVGAIAGLAVAGRMADRITPRAAGIIWFLGSAALLAALAIKLPLLGIYAMVFVTGCFVFSSQVLVYAFTAANHPPRVRATALGMSAGVGRLGAISGPIIGGTLLTAGLAYPWGFFAFAAVGALGGLALTGTRTRQDLRERSR
;
A
#
# COMPACT_ATOMS: atom_id res chain seq x y z
N MET A 1 -38.78 44.61 -55.86
CA MET A 1 -38.38 43.27 -56.37
C MET A 1 -37.04 42.95 -55.71
N GLU A 2 -37.09 42.36 -54.50
CA GLU A 2 -35.93 41.90 -53.73
C GLU A 2 -35.83 40.41 -53.86
N ASN A 3 -34.73 39.95 -54.44
CA ASN A 3 -34.40 38.55 -54.57
C ASN A 3 -33.72 38.07 -53.26
N SER A 4 -34.42 37.33 -52.43
CA SER A 4 -33.88 36.60 -51.30
C SER A 4 -33.32 35.25 -51.80
N THR A 5 -32.00 35.12 -51.87
CA THR A 5 -31.30 33.85 -52.03
C THR A 5 -31.01 33.27 -50.64
N GLY A 6 -31.76 32.27 -50.25
CA GLY A 6 -31.50 31.46 -49.04
C GLY A 6 -30.24 30.62 -49.20
N PRO A 7 -29.56 30.30 -48.10
CA PRO A 7 -28.32 29.51 -48.13
C PRO A 7 -28.63 28.02 -48.51
N ALA A 8 -27.75 27.47 -49.35
CA ALA A 8 -27.79 26.09 -49.77
C ALA A 8 -27.58 25.11 -48.58
N PRO A 9 -28.20 23.92 -48.63
CA PRO A 9 -28.06 22.92 -47.59
C PRO A 9 -26.62 22.37 -47.56
N GLN A 10 -25.98 22.48 -46.42
CA GLN A 10 -24.67 21.85 -46.17
C GLN A 10 -24.83 20.32 -46.29
N ALA A 11 -24.03 19.75 -47.18
CA ALA A 11 -23.95 18.30 -47.35
C ALA A 11 -23.40 17.66 -46.07
N ALA A 12 -24.16 16.69 -45.56
CA ALA A 12 -23.76 15.86 -44.44
C ALA A 12 -22.44 15.14 -44.78
N SER A 13 -21.41 15.35 -43.97
CA SER A 13 -20.16 14.60 -44.06
C SER A 13 -20.40 13.11 -43.79
N PRO A 14 -19.76 12.20 -44.55
CA PRO A 14 -19.97 10.77 -44.38
C PRO A 14 -19.50 10.32 -43.02
N SER A 15 -20.39 9.66 -42.26
CA SER A 15 -20.10 8.95 -41.04
C SER A 15 -18.99 7.94 -41.28
N SER A 16 -17.87 8.06 -40.58
CA SER A 16 -16.76 7.10 -40.59
C SER A 16 -17.28 5.72 -40.17
N PRO A 17 -17.03 4.65 -40.97
CA PRO A 17 -17.41 3.30 -40.61
C PRO A 17 -16.40 2.75 -39.58
N GLY A 18 -16.87 2.32 -38.43
CA GLY A 18 -16.06 1.48 -37.56
C GLY A 18 -15.97 1.84 -36.08
N ALA A 19 -16.97 2.43 -35.49
CA ALA A 19 -17.07 2.42 -34.03
C ALA A 19 -17.48 1.00 -33.59
N ARG A 20 -16.48 0.21 -33.17
CA ARG A 20 -16.77 -1.05 -32.46
C ARG A 20 -17.59 -0.74 -31.21
N PRO A 21 -18.63 -1.53 -30.90
CA PRO A 21 -19.52 -1.26 -29.80
C PRO A 21 -18.73 -1.29 -28.48
N VAL A 22 -19.03 -0.30 -27.67
CA VAL A 22 -18.35 0.16 -26.47
C VAL A 22 -18.50 -0.85 -25.33
N LEU A 23 -17.64 -1.84 -25.26
CA LEU A 23 -17.46 -2.71 -24.08
C LEU A 23 -16.60 -2.05 -22.97
N ARG A 24 -15.98 -0.90 -23.25
CA ARG A 24 -15.07 -0.21 -22.35
C ARG A 24 -15.83 0.86 -21.56
N SER A 25 -16.30 0.49 -20.37
CA SER A 25 -16.94 1.42 -19.44
C SER A 25 -15.95 1.87 -18.36
N ARG A 26 -16.06 3.13 -17.92
CA ARG A 26 -15.40 3.67 -16.72
C ARG A 26 -15.55 2.77 -15.49
N ALA A 27 -16.66 2.02 -15.41
CA ALA A 27 -16.96 1.12 -14.31
C ALA A 27 -15.90 0.02 -14.11
N TRP A 28 -15.10 -0.32 -15.13
CA TRP A 28 -14.06 -1.35 -15.04
C TRP A 28 -12.76 -0.88 -14.40
N VAL A 29 -12.45 0.42 -14.44
CA VAL A 29 -11.14 0.93 -13.95
C VAL A 29 -10.96 0.66 -12.46
N ALA A 30 -11.94 1.01 -11.64
CA ALA A 30 -11.84 0.83 -10.19
C ALA A 30 -11.78 -0.65 -9.76
N PRO A 31 -12.63 -1.58 -10.25
CA PRO A 31 -12.51 -3.00 -9.93
C PRO A 31 -11.19 -3.62 -10.36
N LEU A 32 -10.70 -3.31 -11.57
CA LEU A 32 -9.42 -3.87 -12.05
C LEU A 32 -8.24 -3.39 -11.21
N CYS A 33 -8.20 -2.11 -10.87
CA CYS A 33 -7.20 -1.56 -9.97
C CYS A 33 -7.32 -2.14 -8.55
N TRP A 34 -8.56 -2.34 -8.07
CA TRP A 34 -8.82 -2.92 -6.76
C TRP A 34 -8.33 -4.36 -6.67
N ILE A 35 -8.59 -5.20 -7.70
CA ILE A 35 -8.09 -6.58 -7.74
C ILE A 35 -6.55 -6.60 -7.85
N ALA A 36 -5.95 -5.71 -8.64
CA ALA A 36 -4.48 -5.61 -8.70
C ALA A 36 -3.87 -5.29 -7.32
N VAL A 37 -4.49 -4.38 -6.56
CA VAL A 37 -4.06 -4.02 -5.21
C VAL A 37 -4.42 -5.13 -4.19
N LEU A 38 -5.46 -5.90 -4.42
CA LEU A 38 -5.76 -7.10 -3.62
C LEU A 38 -4.63 -8.13 -3.76
N LEU A 39 -4.17 -8.39 -4.98
CA LEU A 39 -3.04 -9.30 -5.21
C LEU A 39 -1.73 -8.77 -4.60
N ASP A 40 -1.50 -7.45 -4.64
CA ASP A 40 -0.38 -6.80 -3.96
C ASP A 40 -0.44 -7.03 -2.44
N GLY A 41 -1.61 -6.84 -1.82
CA GLY A 41 -1.82 -7.11 -0.40
C GLY A 41 -1.69 -8.59 -0.03
N PHE A 42 -2.13 -9.49 -0.90
CA PHE A 42 -1.94 -10.93 -0.74
C PHE A 42 -0.44 -11.26 -0.69
N ASP A 43 0.32 -10.81 -1.67
CA ASP A 43 1.74 -11.10 -1.79
C ASP A 43 2.58 -10.46 -0.67
N ALA A 44 2.18 -9.29 -0.18
CA ALA A 44 2.84 -8.62 0.93
C ALA A 44 2.77 -9.40 2.25
N VAL A 45 1.73 -10.21 2.46
CA VAL A 45 1.47 -10.96 3.71
C VAL A 45 1.82 -12.45 3.58
N VAL A 46 1.85 -12.99 2.36
CA VAL A 46 2.03 -14.44 2.14
C VAL A 46 3.29 -15.00 2.81
N LEU A 47 4.41 -14.30 2.76
CA LEU A 47 5.64 -14.75 3.38
C LEU A 47 5.50 -14.87 4.91
N GLY A 48 4.88 -13.90 5.58
CA GLY A 48 4.61 -13.97 7.02
C GLY A 48 3.70 -15.13 7.41
N ALA A 49 2.78 -15.51 6.53
CA ALA A 49 1.89 -16.64 6.75
C ALA A 49 2.56 -17.99 6.55
N VAL A 50 3.48 -18.13 5.59
CA VAL A 50 4.15 -19.42 5.29
C VAL A 50 5.42 -19.64 6.08
N LEU A 51 6.09 -18.57 6.52
CA LEU A 51 7.39 -18.61 7.18
C LEU A 51 7.43 -19.52 8.42
N PRO A 52 6.42 -19.55 9.31
CA PRO A 52 6.38 -20.49 10.43
C PRO A 52 6.51 -21.95 10.01
N SER A 53 5.74 -22.36 9.01
CA SER A 53 5.77 -23.73 8.48
C SER A 53 7.11 -24.05 7.79
N MET A 54 7.65 -23.10 7.03
CA MET A 54 8.96 -23.28 6.36
C MET A 54 10.09 -23.47 7.37
N LEU A 55 10.09 -22.74 8.48
CA LEU A 55 11.10 -22.85 9.53
C LEU A 55 10.92 -24.13 10.36
N GLU A 56 9.69 -24.50 10.70
CA GLU A 56 9.38 -25.70 11.48
C GLU A 56 9.76 -26.98 10.74
N ASN A 57 9.45 -27.04 9.44
CA ASN A 57 9.73 -28.21 8.59
C ASN A 57 11.14 -28.16 7.96
N ASN A 58 11.96 -27.16 8.28
CA ASN A 58 13.29 -26.96 7.68
C ASN A 58 13.26 -26.92 6.14
N GLU A 59 12.19 -26.33 5.58
CA GLU A 59 11.99 -26.23 4.14
C GLU A 59 13.13 -25.45 3.46
N LEU A 60 13.61 -25.96 2.33
CA LEU A 60 14.79 -25.42 1.61
C LEU A 60 16.06 -25.36 2.48
N GLY A 61 16.10 -26.00 3.67
CA GLY A 61 17.17 -25.82 4.65
C GLY A 61 17.22 -24.41 5.26
N MET A 62 16.08 -23.71 5.33
CA MET A 62 15.99 -22.31 5.71
C MET A 62 16.19 -22.13 7.22
N THR A 63 17.16 -21.31 7.59
CA THR A 63 17.34 -20.80 8.96
C THR A 63 16.50 -19.56 9.20
N THR A 64 16.24 -19.21 10.47
CA THR A 64 15.54 -17.97 10.85
C THR A 64 16.21 -16.72 10.29
N ALA A 65 17.56 -16.69 10.28
CA ALA A 65 18.32 -15.58 9.71
C ALA A 65 18.10 -15.45 8.20
N GLN A 66 18.05 -16.57 7.49
CA GLN A 66 17.76 -16.60 6.05
C GLN A 66 16.30 -16.19 5.76
N GLY A 67 15.34 -16.65 6.58
CA GLY A 67 13.94 -16.21 6.50
C GLY A 67 13.79 -14.69 6.67
N THR A 68 14.53 -14.13 7.65
CA THR A 68 14.63 -12.67 7.84
C THR A 68 15.21 -11.97 6.62
N ALA A 69 16.30 -12.52 6.05
CA ALA A 69 16.92 -11.96 4.85
C ALA A 69 15.98 -11.97 3.65
N VAL A 70 15.24 -13.06 3.43
CA VAL A 70 14.23 -13.17 2.35
C VAL A 70 13.11 -12.14 2.52
N ALA A 71 12.57 -11.99 3.73
CA ALA A 71 11.55 -10.99 4.01
C ALA A 71 12.06 -9.56 3.76
N THR A 72 13.28 -9.27 4.21
CA THR A 72 13.93 -7.97 4.06
C THR A 72 14.21 -7.64 2.60
N VAL A 73 14.78 -8.59 1.86
CA VAL A 73 15.17 -8.41 0.44
C VAL A 73 13.94 -8.16 -0.45
N GLY A 74 12.80 -8.80 -0.19
CA GLY A 74 11.55 -8.52 -0.89
C GLY A 74 11.08 -7.07 -0.68
N LEU A 75 11.19 -6.56 0.55
CA LEU A 75 10.83 -5.16 0.87
C LEU A 75 11.83 -4.15 0.29
N VAL A 76 13.13 -4.50 0.20
CA VAL A 76 14.13 -3.70 -0.53
C VAL A 76 13.76 -3.62 -2.02
N GLY A 77 13.37 -4.74 -2.63
CA GLY A 77 12.84 -4.77 -3.99
C GLY A 77 11.63 -3.84 -4.14
N MET A 78 10.69 -3.90 -3.21
CA MET A 78 9.50 -3.04 -3.21
C MET A 78 9.85 -1.55 -3.07
N MET A 79 10.84 -1.20 -2.26
CA MET A 79 11.31 0.18 -2.13
C MET A 79 11.92 0.68 -3.43
N ILE A 80 12.83 -0.09 -4.04
CA ILE A 80 13.47 0.25 -5.32
C ILE A 80 12.40 0.33 -6.42
N GLY A 81 11.47 -0.63 -6.45
CA GLY A 81 10.35 -0.65 -7.38
C GLY A 81 9.49 0.61 -7.29
N ALA A 82 9.13 1.04 -6.07
CA ALA A 82 8.33 2.26 -5.87
C ALA A 82 9.04 3.52 -6.41
N LEU A 83 10.35 3.62 -6.23
CA LEU A 83 11.16 4.75 -6.72
C LEU A 83 11.31 4.73 -8.24
N THR A 84 11.58 3.57 -8.83
CA THR A 84 11.83 3.43 -10.27
C THR A 84 10.55 3.45 -11.09
N MET A 85 9.48 2.83 -10.60
CA MET A 85 8.19 2.73 -11.29
C MET A 85 7.51 4.10 -11.45
N GLY A 86 7.68 5.02 -10.48
CA GLY A 86 7.17 6.38 -10.64
C GLY A 86 7.74 7.04 -11.90
N TYR A 87 9.05 6.98 -12.09
CA TYR A 87 9.73 7.51 -13.26
C TYR A 87 9.34 6.78 -14.56
N LEU A 88 9.27 5.44 -14.51
CA LEU A 88 8.86 4.65 -15.66
C LEU A 88 7.41 4.89 -16.06
N THR A 89 6.53 5.09 -15.09
CA THR A 89 5.10 5.38 -15.32
C THR A 89 4.91 6.66 -16.13
N ASP A 90 5.70 7.69 -15.84
CA ASP A 90 5.67 8.96 -16.58
C ASP A 90 6.26 8.82 -18.02
N ARG A 91 7.06 7.79 -18.27
CA ARG A 91 7.64 7.53 -19.60
C ARG A 91 6.84 6.56 -20.45
N LEU A 92 6.39 5.45 -19.88
CA LEU A 92 5.79 4.30 -20.59
C LEU A 92 4.26 4.28 -20.54
N GLY A 93 3.65 5.06 -19.62
CA GLY A 93 2.21 5.13 -19.42
C GLY A 93 1.72 4.29 -18.24
N ARG A 94 0.64 4.76 -17.62
CA ARG A 94 0.13 4.16 -16.38
C ARG A 94 -0.47 2.79 -16.60
N ARG A 95 -1.22 2.62 -17.71
CA ARG A 95 -1.81 1.32 -18.09
C ARG A 95 -0.74 0.24 -18.26
N LYS A 96 0.29 0.52 -19.08
CA LYS A 96 1.34 -0.44 -19.36
C LYS A 96 2.13 -0.81 -18.11
N MET A 97 2.42 0.18 -17.27
CA MET A 97 3.17 -0.02 -16.03
C MET A 97 2.39 -0.83 -15.02
N LEU A 98 1.08 -0.58 -14.83
CA LEU A 98 0.26 -1.35 -13.91
C LEU A 98 0.11 -2.82 -14.37
N ILE A 99 -0.15 -3.04 -15.66
CA ILE A 99 -0.21 -4.41 -16.23
C ILE A 99 1.15 -5.11 -16.10
N GLY A 100 2.24 -4.43 -16.45
CA GLY A 100 3.59 -4.97 -16.32
C GLY A 100 3.97 -5.32 -14.88
N ALA A 101 3.58 -4.49 -13.92
CA ALA A 101 3.77 -4.75 -12.49
C ALA A 101 3.03 -6.02 -12.06
N VAL A 102 1.74 -6.16 -12.42
CA VAL A 102 0.92 -7.35 -12.11
C VAL A 102 1.51 -8.61 -12.74
N VAL A 103 1.89 -8.57 -14.01
CA VAL A 103 2.53 -9.70 -14.70
C VAL A 103 3.83 -10.09 -14.00
N MET A 104 4.69 -9.09 -13.73
CA MET A 104 6.01 -9.33 -13.15
C MET A 104 5.92 -9.97 -11.77
N PHE A 105 5.18 -9.36 -10.83
CA PHE A 105 5.13 -9.91 -9.49
C PHE A 105 4.38 -11.26 -9.46
N SER A 106 3.30 -11.43 -10.22
CA SER A 106 2.54 -12.70 -10.21
C SER A 106 3.36 -13.84 -10.81
N LEU A 107 4.08 -13.61 -11.92
CA LEU A 107 4.93 -14.64 -12.52
C LEU A 107 6.09 -15.04 -11.60
N LEU A 108 6.72 -14.05 -10.95
CA LEU A 108 7.85 -14.30 -10.05
C LEU A 108 7.39 -14.93 -8.74
N THR A 109 6.20 -14.58 -8.24
CA THR A 109 5.56 -15.24 -7.10
C THR A 109 5.21 -16.69 -7.43
N PHE A 110 4.66 -16.95 -8.61
CA PHE A 110 4.46 -18.32 -9.09
C PHE A 110 5.77 -19.11 -9.14
N ALA A 111 6.82 -18.54 -9.73
CA ALA A 111 8.12 -19.16 -9.81
C ALA A 111 8.75 -19.43 -8.43
N ALA A 112 8.45 -18.60 -7.43
CA ALA A 112 8.94 -18.76 -6.07
C ALA A 112 8.45 -20.07 -5.42
N ALA A 113 7.26 -20.58 -5.79
CA ALA A 113 6.75 -21.88 -5.33
C ALA A 113 7.67 -23.06 -5.70
N PHE A 114 8.43 -22.93 -6.79
CA PHE A 114 9.32 -23.97 -7.34
C PHE A 114 10.80 -23.70 -7.09
N SER A 115 11.12 -22.86 -6.14
CA SER A 115 12.51 -22.48 -5.85
C SER A 115 13.31 -23.67 -5.31
N PRO A 116 14.51 -23.96 -5.89
CA PRO A 116 15.33 -25.08 -5.45
C PRO A 116 16.20 -24.74 -4.22
N SER A 117 16.28 -23.48 -3.82
CA SER A 117 17.11 -23.03 -2.70
C SER A 117 16.61 -21.70 -2.11
N VAL A 118 17.01 -21.41 -0.88
CA VAL A 118 16.70 -20.13 -0.20
C VAL A 118 17.21 -18.93 -0.98
N PHE A 119 18.37 -19.04 -1.64
CA PHE A 119 18.92 -17.96 -2.45
C PHE A 119 18.04 -17.62 -3.64
N VAL A 120 17.61 -18.63 -4.41
CA VAL A 120 16.71 -18.45 -5.56
C VAL A 120 15.36 -17.92 -5.09
N PHE A 121 14.82 -18.45 -4.00
CA PHE A 121 13.60 -17.95 -3.39
C PHE A 121 13.70 -16.47 -3.03
N GLY A 122 14.77 -16.05 -2.34
CA GLY A 122 15.04 -14.66 -2.00
C GLY A 122 15.20 -13.75 -3.22
N LEU A 123 15.91 -14.23 -4.27
CA LEU A 123 16.06 -13.48 -5.53
C LEU A 123 14.70 -13.26 -6.22
N LEU A 124 13.87 -14.29 -6.28
CA LEU A 124 12.53 -14.17 -6.87
C LEU A 124 11.63 -13.24 -6.04
N ARG A 125 11.71 -13.28 -4.72
CA ARG A 125 11.01 -12.33 -3.83
C ARG A 125 11.49 -10.89 -4.02
N PHE A 126 12.80 -10.67 -4.20
CA PHE A 126 13.35 -9.35 -4.54
C PHE A 126 12.80 -8.81 -5.86
N LEU A 127 12.84 -9.62 -6.91
CA LEU A 127 12.36 -9.24 -8.24
C LEU A 127 10.83 -9.03 -8.26
N ALA A 128 10.07 -9.88 -7.56
CA ALA A 128 8.63 -9.68 -7.37
C ALA A 128 8.35 -8.36 -6.64
N GLY A 129 9.15 -8.05 -5.62
CA GLY A 129 9.11 -6.79 -4.89
C GLY A 129 9.24 -5.56 -5.79
N LEU A 130 10.11 -5.59 -6.81
CA LEU A 130 10.21 -4.49 -7.79
C LEU A 130 8.86 -4.21 -8.47
N GLY A 131 8.10 -5.24 -8.84
CA GLY A 131 6.77 -5.09 -9.41
C GLY A 131 5.75 -4.54 -8.42
N LEU A 132 5.70 -5.13 -7.22
CA LEU A 132 4.80 -4.73 -6.14
C LEU A 132 4.97 -3.26 -5.76
N GLY A 133 6.22 -2.77 -5.68
CA GLY A 133 6.50 -1.39 -5.30
C GLY A 133 5.82 -0.34 -6.16
N GLY A 134 5.60 -0.64 -7.45
CA GLY A 134 4.93 0.27 -8.38
C GLY A 134 3.43 0.05 -8.52
N CYS A 135 2.89 -1.07 -8.07
CA CYS A 135 1.48 -1.44 -8.28
C CYS A 135 0.53 -0.46 -7.60
N LEU A 136 0.63 -0.31 -6.29
CA LEU A 136 -0.28 0.51 -5.49
C LEU A 136 -0.31 1.99 -5.91
N PRO A 137 0.82 2.72 -6.03
CA PRO A 137 0.79 4.13 -6.43
C PRO A 137 0.25 4.32 -7.85
N THR A 138 0.53 3.40 -8.78
CA THR A 138 0.01 3.46 -10.15
C THR A 138 -1.49 3.20 -10.20
N ALA A 139 -1.99 2.22 -9.42
CA ALA A 139 -3.41 1.94 -9.29
C ALA A 139 -4.18 3.13 -8.70
N ILE A 140 -3.65 3.76 -7.64
CA ILE A 140 -4.25 4.97 -7.05
C ILE A 140 -4.31 6.10 -8.08
N ALA A 141 -3.22 6.35 -8.80
CA ALA A 141 -3.19 7.39 -9.83
C ALA A 141 -4.23 7.14 -10.94
N MET A 142 -4.37 5.88 -11.40
CA MET A 142 -5.40 5.50 -12.37
C MET A 142 -6.80 5.75 -11.85
N VAL A 143 -7.12 5.27 -10.66
CA VAL A 143 -8.48 5.37 -10.12
C VAL A 143 -8.87 6.82 -9.81
N THR A 144 -7.95 7.64 -9.35
CA THR A 144 -8.22 9.07 -9.08
C THR A 144 -8.52 9.85 -10.34
N GLU A 145 -7.81 9.60 -11.45
CA GLU A 145 -8.10 10.24 -12.73
C GLU A 145 -9.45 9.87 -13.31
N PHE A 146 -9.85 8.60 -13.16
CA PHE A 146 -11.15 8.13 -13.60
C PHE A 146 -12.25 8.31 -12.55
N ALA A 147 -11.97 8.92 -11.40
CA ALA A 147 -12.98 9.22 -10.38
C ALA A 147 -13.91 10.35 -10.81
N ARG A 148 -15.17 10.39 -10.31
CA ARG A 148 -16.07 11.54 -10.52
C ARG A 148 -15.48 12.76 -9.81
N LEU A 149 -15.74 13.96 -10.34
CA LEU A 149 -15.34 15.21 -9.72
C LEU A 149 -15.68 15.21 -8.21
N GLY A 150 -14.70 15.56 -7.38
CA GLY A 150 -14.83 15.59 -5.94
C GLY A 150 -14.81 14.22 -5.24
N ARG A 151 -14.70 13.08 -5.97
CA ARG A 151 -14.68 11.73 -5.38
C ARG A 151 -13.35 10.99 -5.47
N GLY A 152 -12.27 11.68 -5.80
CA GLY A 152 -10.92 11.07 -5.90
C GLY A 152 -10.47 10.44 -4.58
N SER A 153 -10.74 11.06 -3.44
CA SER A 153 -10.43 10.52 -2.12
C SER A 153 -11.17 9.21 -1.85
N ASN A 154 -12.48 9.15 -2.16
CA ASN A 154 -13.27 7.91 -1.99
C ASN A 154 -12.75 6.79 -2.90
N ALA A 155 -12.32 7.12 -4.12
CA ALA A 155 -11.77 6.15 -5.05
C ALA A 155 -10.43 5.59 -4.54
N THR A 156 -9.56 6.43 -4.00
CA THR A 156 -8.31 6.01 -3.34
C THR A 156 -8.59 5.09 -2.16
N THR A 157 -9.51 5.49 -1.26
CA THR A 157 -9.89 4.68 -0.10
C THR A 157 -10.42 3.32 -0.54
N LEU A 158 -11.27 3.27 -1.57
CA LEU A 158 -11.80 2.01 -2.11
C LEU A 158 -10.66 1.10 -2.58
N VAL A 159 -9.71 1.61 -3.35
CA VAL A 159 -8.57 0.81 -3.83
C VAL A 159 -7.70 0.31 -2.68
N MET A 160 -7.46 1.14 -1.67
CA MET A 160 -6.71 0.74 -0.47
C MET A 160 -7.38 -0.39 0.31
N THR A 161 -8.72 -0.52 0.29
CA THR A 161 -9.38 -1.69 0.89
C THR A 161 -8.98 -2.99 0.22
N GLY A 162 -8.64 -2.98 -1.07
CA GLY A 162 -8.14 -4.15 -1.79
C GLY A 162 -6.91 -4.76 -1.11
N TYR A 163 -5.94 -3.92 -0.73
CA TYR A 163 -4.74 -4.37 -0.02
C TYR A 163 -5.08 -5.15 1.27
N HIS A 164 -5.95 -4.61 2.10
CA HIS A 164 -6.33 -5.25 3.35
C HIS A 164 -7.18 -6.51 3.13
N VAL A 165 -8.06 -6.52 2.13
CA VAL A 165 -8.81 -7.73 1.76
C VAL A 165 -7.86 -8.83 1.26
N GLY A 166 -6.84 -8.47 0.46
CA GLY A 166 -5.79 -9.39 0.04
C GLY A 166 -5.05 -9.99 1.23
N ALA A 167 -4.65 -9.17 2.20
CA ALA A 167 -3.99 -9.60 3.43
C ALA A 167 -4.86 -10.56 4.26
N VAL A 168 -6.16 -10.25 4.41
CA VAL A 168 -7.14 -11.12 5.10
C VAL A 168 -7.31 -12.45 4.38
N LEU A 169 -7.45 -12.42 3.04
CA LEU A 169 -7.56 -13.65 2.23
C LEU A 169 -6.33 -14.52 2.35
N THR A 170 -5.13 -13.93 2.35
CA THR A 170 -3.86 -14.65 2.56
C THR A 170 -3.88 -15.39 3.89
N ALA A 171 -4.19 -14.69 4.98
CA ALA A 171 -4.20 -15.29 6.31
C ALA A 171 -5.30 -16.36 6.44
N ALA A 172 -6.48 -16.13 5.88
CA ALA A 172 -7.59 -17.10 5.89
C ALA A 172 -7.26 -18.38 5.11
N LEU A 173 -6.69 -18.22 3.90
CA LEU A 173 -6.29 -19.36 3.08
C LEU A 173 -5.13 -20.12 3.72
N ALA A 174 -4.17 -19.42 4.34
CA ALA A 174 -3.02 -20.05 4.97
C ALA A 174 -3.40 -21.03 6.08
N ILE A 175 -4.47 -20.76 6.85
CA ILE A 175 -4.97 -21.65 7.91
C ILE A 175 -5.29 -23.05 7.36
N VAL A 176 -5.79 -23.13 6.14
CA VAL A 176 -6.16 -24.41 5.51
C VAL A 176 -5.04 -24.92 4.60
N VAL A 177 -4.56 -24.04 3.71
CA VAL A 177 -3.65 -24.43 2.62
C VAL A 177 -2.27 -24.80 3.14
N VAL A 178 -1.69 -23.98 4.03
CA VAL A 178 -0.34 -24.26 4.57
C VAL A 178 -0.31 -25.55 5.38
N VAL A 179 -1.36 -25.80 6.16
CA VAL A 179 -1.45 -26.98 7.03
C VAL A 179 -1.68 -28.27 6.24
N GLN A 180 -2.47 -28.22 5.15
CA GLN A 180 -2.88 -29.43 4.41
C GLN A 180 -2.03 -29.71 3.16
N PHE A 181 -1.56 -28.66 2.47
CA PHE A 181 -0.93 -28.78 1.15
C PHE A 181 0.50 -28.24 1.12
N GLY A 182 0.90 -27.46 2.12
CA GLY A 182 2.24 -26.88 2.20
C GLY A 182 2.31 -25.41 1.79
N TRP A 183 3.50 -24.84 1.91
CA TRP A 183 3.76 -23.40 1.67
C TRP A 183 3.74 -23.04 0.18
N GLN A 184 4.13 -23.96 -0.72
CA GLN A 184 4.21 -23.73 -2.15
C GLN A 184 2.88 -23.34 -2.75
N GLU A 185 1.80 -24.01 -2.30
CA GLU A 185 0.46 -23.79 -2.83
C GLU A 185 -0.07 -22.37 -2.54
N MET A 186 0.41 -21.74 -1.49
CA MET A 186 0.06 -20.35 -1.22
C MET A 186 0.59 -19.38 -2.29
N PHE A 187 1.80 -19.62 -2.80
CA PHE A 187 2.37 -18.83 -3.89
C PHE A 187 1.68 -19.10 -5.23
N VAL A 188 1.35 -20.35 -5.50
CA VAL A 188 0.56 -20.75 -6.68
C VAL A 188 -0.81 -20.06 -6.64
N LEU A 189 -1.57 -20.21 -5.56
CA LEU A 189 -2.91 -19.62 -5.41
C LEU A 189 -2.89 -18.09 -5.48
N GLY A 190 -1.87 -17.44 -4.92
CA GLY A 190 -1.72 -15.98 -4.97
C GLY A 190 -1.44 -15.44 -6.38
N SER A 191 -0.85 -16.26 -7.25
CA SER A 191 -0.52 -15.87 -8.64
C SER A 191 -1.62 -16.17 -9.65
N LEU A 192 -2.43 -17.23 -9.43
CA LEU A 192 -3.46 -17.69 -10.38
C LEU A 192 -4.46 -16.59 -10.82
N PRO A 193 -4.97 -15.71 -9.92
CA PRO A 193 -5.94 -14.69 -10.35
C PRO A 193 -5.39 -13.74 -11.41
N ALA A 194 -4.07 -13.58 -11.52
CA ALA A 194 -3.46 -12.76 -12.56
C ALA A 194 -3.72 -13.30 -13.98
N LEU A 195 -3.91 -14.60 -14.14
CA LEU A 195 -4.26 -15.22 -15.43
C LEU A 195 -5.59 -14.68 -16.00
N VAL A 196 -6.50 -14.29 -15.13
CA VAL A 196 -7.78 -13.68 -15.51
C VAL A 196 -7.66 -12.15 -15.50
N LEU A 197 -7.00 -11.58 -14.48
CA LEU A 197 -6.90 -10.15 -14.32
C LEU A 197 -6.12 -9.48 -15.46
N VAL A 198 -4.99 -10.06 -15.88
CA VAL A 198 -4.14 -9.47 -16.94
C VAL A 198 -4.88 -9.37 -18.28
N PRO A 199 -5.53 -10.42 -18.83
CA PRO A 199 -6.37 -10.30 -20.01
C PRO A 199 -7.48 -9.26 -19.87
N LEU A 200 -8.15 -9.20 -18.72
CA LEU A 200 -9.20 -8.19 -18.47
C LEU A 200 -8.60 -6.77 -18.48
N MET A 201 -7.44 -6.56 -17.87
CA MET A 201 -6.75 -5.26 -17.91
C MET A 201 -6.32 -4.89 -19.33
N LEU A 202 -5.84 -5.85 -20.12
CA LEU A 202 -5.47 -5.62 -21.52
C LEU A 202 -6.66 -5.18 -22.38
N VAL A 203 -7.86 -5.68 -22.08
CA VAL A 203 -9.08 -5.35 -22.84
C VAL A 203 -9.74 -4.08 -22.31
N PHE A 204 -9.91 -3.95 -20.99
CA PHE A 204 -10.82 -2.98 -20.40
C PHE A 204 -10.13 -1.79 -19.74
N LEU A 205 -8.83 -1.88 -19.37
CA LEU A 205 -8.14 -0.76 -18.72
C LEU A 205 -7.70 0.26 -19.78
N PRO A 206 -8.16 1.53 -19.71
CA PRO A 206 -7.71 2.58 -20.62
C PRO A 206 -6.33 3.11 -20.25
N GLU A 207 -5.68 3.85 -21.16
CA GLU A 207 -4.52 4.66 -20.78
C GLU A 207 -4.99 5.96 -20.11
N SER A 208 -4.14 6.52 -19.26
CA SER A 208 -4.37 7.76 -18.54
C SER A 208 -4.49 8.97 -19.49
N PRO A 209 -5.58 9.76 -19.43
CA PRO A 209 -5.70 11.00 -20.21
C PRO A 209 -4.60 12.00 -19.90
N SER A 210 -4.22 12.16 -18.63
CA SER A 210 -3.14 13.07 -18.21
C SER A 210 -1.78 12.63 -18.78
N PHE A 211 -1.51 11.32 -18.84
CA PHE A 211 -0.32 10.80 -19.49
C PHE A 211 -0.30 11.10 -21.00
N LEU A 212 -1.40 10.85 -21.69
CA LEU A 212 -1.52 11.13 -23.13
C LEU A 212 -1.29 12.63 -23.42
N ALA A 213 -1.88 13.50 -22.62
CA ALA A 213 -1.72 14.94 -22.72
C ALA A 213 -0.24 15.36 -22.50
N SER A 214 0.44 14.80 -21.49
CA SER A 214 1.85 15.08 -21.21
C SER A 214 2.81 14.64 -22.32
N LYS A 215 2.38 13.70 -23.18
CA LYS A 215 3.12 13.25 -24.38
C LYS A 215 2.76 14.03 -25.65
N GLY A 216 1.98 15.10 -25.55
CA GLY A 216 1.52 15.87 -26.70
C GLY A 216 0.40 15.21 -27.52
N ARG A 217 -0.12 14.04 -27.08
CA ARG A 217 -1.19 13.28 -27.75
C ARG A 217 -2.57 13.81 -27.35
N MET A 218 -2.78 15.15 -27.51
CA MET A 218 -3.98 15.83 -27.01
C MET A 218 -5.29 15.33 -27.62
N ALA A 219 -5.27 14.93 -28.91
CA ALA A 219 -6.47 14.39 -29.57
C ALA A 219 -6.93 13.09 -28.93
N GLU A 220 -5.99 12.20 -28.62
CA GLU A 220 -6.28 10.93 -27.94
C GLU A 220 -6.67 11.15 -26.47
N ALA A 221 -6.00 12.09 -25.79
CA ALA A 221 -6.34 12.46 -24.41
C ALA A 221 -7.79 12.93 -24.30
N ARG A 222 -8.22 13.80 -25.23
CA ARG A 222 -9.62 14.30 -25.32
C ARG A 222 -10.59 13.17 -25.64
N ALA A 223 -10.28 12.32 -26.61
CA ALA A 223 -11.13 11.19 -26.97
C ALA A 223 -11.35 10.22 -25.80
N VAL A 224 -10.29 9.93 -25.03
CA VAL A 224 -10.40 9.12 -23.81
C VAL A 224 -11.21 9.85 -22.74
N ALA A 225 -10.95 11.13 -22.53
CA ALA A 225 -11.65 11.93 -21.52
C ALA A 225 -13.16 12.00 -21.80
N GLU A 226 -13.55 12.27 -23.05
CA GLU A 226 -14.94 12.31 -23.48
C GLU A 226 -15.61 10.93 -23.37
N HIS A 227 -14.95 9.88 -23.87
CA HIS A 227 -15.48 8.52 -23.83
C HIS A 227 -15.76 8.04 -22.42
N TYR A 228 -14.87 8.36 -21.47
CA TYR A 228 -15.01 7.93 -20.07
C TYR A 228 -15.69 8.97 -19.17
N GLY A 229 -16.05 10.15 -19.69
CA GLY A 229 -16.68 11.23 -18.94
C GLY A 229 -15.80 11.76 -17.80
N VAL A 230 -14.50 11.91 -18.07
CA VAL A 230 -13.51 12.44 -17.10
C VAL A 230 -13.02 13.81 -17.56
N HIS A 231 -12.73 14.69 -16.61
CA HIS A 231 -12.15 15.99 -16.93
C HIS A 231 -10.64 15.86 -17.12
N LEU A 232 -10.14 16.44 -18.21
CA LEU A 232 -8.73 16.72 -18.36
C LEU A 232 -8.40 17.90 -17.43
N GLU A 233 -7.72 17.60 -16.31
CA GLU A 233 -7.11 18.68 -15.52
C GLU A 233 -5.99 19.28 -16.37
N HIS A 234 -6.18 20.53 -16.78
CA HIS A 234 -5.12 21.33 -17.34
C HIS A 234 -4.22 21.74 -16.15
N HIS A 235 -3.19 20.94 -15.88
CA HIS A 235 -2.10 21.44 -15.05
C HIS A 235 -1.45 22.58 -15.84
N THR A 236 -1.68 23.81 -15.39
CA THR A 236 -1.03 24.97 -15.98
C THR A 236 0.48 24.83 -15.84
N ALA A 237 1.23 25.32 -16.81
CA ALA A 237 2.70 25.30 -16.79
C ALA A 237 3.27 25.90 -15.48
N GLU A 238 2.52 26.79 -14.83
CA GLU A 238 2.83 27.38 -13.53
C GLU A 238 2.77 26.36 -12.37
N GLU A 239 1.81 25.40 -12.38
CA GLU A 239 1.77 24.32 -11.37
C GLU A 239 2.91 23.31 -11.55
N GLN A 240 3.41 23.13 -12.77
CA GLN A 240 4.58 22.29 -13.06
C GLN A 240 5.91 22.98 -12.76
N ALA A 241 5.98 24.30 -12.91
CA ALA A 241 7.19 25.09 -12.68
C ALA A 241 7.52 25.25 -11.18
N GLU A 242 6.53 25.18 -10.31
CA GLU A 242 6.68 25.36 -8.87
C GLU A 242 6.86 24.02 -8.10
N LYS A 243 7.70 23.13 -8.62
CA LYS A 243 8.23 22.02 -7.81
C LYS A 243 9.15 22.58 -6.74
N VAL A 244 8.56 23.02 -5.64
CA VAL A 244 9.31 23.40 -4.45
C VAL A 244 10.07 22.17 -3.98
N GLY A 245 11.40 22.22 -4.08
CA GLY A 245 12.26 21.07 -3.82
C GLY A 245 12.11 20.54 -2.39
N ALA A 246 12.49 19.28 -2.18
CA ALA A 246 12.53 18.63 -0.87
C ALA A 246 13.31 19.44 0.20
N THR A 247 14.20 20.34 -0.23
CA THR A 247 14.96 21.25 0.62
C THR A 247 14.06 22.19 1.46
N MET A 248 12.87 22.55 0.98
CA MET A 248 11.93 23.35 1.77
C MET A 248 11.43 22.63 3.02
N LEU A 249 11.27 21.32 2.97
CA LEU A 249 10.87 20.51 4.13
C LEU A 249 11.93 20.50 5.23
N LEU A 250 13.18 20.76 4.89
CA LEU A 250 14.31 20.87 5.81
C LEU A 250 14.62 22.32 6.21
N SER A 251 13.87 23.30 5.69
CA SER A 251 14.00 24.70 6.11
C SER A 251 13.64 24.89 7.59
N THR A 252 14.13 25.94 8.20
CA THR A 252 14.04 26.20 9.65
C THR A 252 12.61 26.16 10.19
N GLY A 253 11.61 26.56 9.38
CA GLY A 253 10.19 26.54 9.77
C GLY A 253 9.56 25.14 9.76
N TRP A 254 9.99 24.25 8.86
CA TRP A 254 9.36 22.94 8.62
C TRP A 254 10.18 21.77 9.15
N ARG A 255 11.48 21.91 9.34
CA ARG A 255 12.42 20.83 9.69
C ARG A 255 11.94 19.96 10.85
N ARG A 256 11.49 20.59 11.95
CA ARG A 256 11.02 19.85 13.14
C ARG A 256 9.82 18.97 12.81
N ASN A 257 8.83 19.52 12.10
CA ASN A 257 7.63 18.76 11.72
C ASN A 257 7.96 17.65 10.72
N SER A 258 8.79 17.93 9.72
CA SER A 258 9.19 16.96 8.73
C SER A 258 9.91 15.77 9.35
N ILE A 259 10.90 16.02 10.21
CA ILE A 259 11.63 14.96 10.92
C ILE A 259 10.69 14.14 11.80
N ALA A 260 9.82 14.79 12.58
CA ALA A 260 8.88 14.10 13.45
C ALA A 260 7.87 13.23 12.67
N ILE A 261 7.37 13.72 11.54
CA ILE A 261 6.50 12.96 10.63
C ILE A 261 7.26 11.79 10.00
N TRP A 262 8.50 11.98 9.59
CA TRP A 262 9.32 10.91 9.01
C TRP A 262 9.60 9.81 10.04
N VAL A 263 9.93 10.18 11.29
CA VAL A 263 10.10 9.21 12.38
C VAL A 263 8.79 8.46 12.63
N ALA A 264 7.66 9.16 12.72
CA ALA A 264 6.36 8.51 12.92
C ALA A 264 6.00 7.57 11.74
N SER A 265 6.29 7.97 10.50
CA SER A 265 6.07 7.12 9.32
C SER A 265 6.98 5.90 9.28
N PHE A 266 8.25 6.07 9.67
CA PHE A 266 9.19 4.96 9.84
C PHE A 266 8.66 3.96 10.88
N MET A 267 8.27 4.43 12.07
CA MET A 267 7.75 3.59 13.15
C MET A 267 6.43 2.90 12.75
N GLY A 268 5.53 3.61 12.07
CA GLY A 268 4.26 3.04 11.61
C GLY A 268 4.43 1.90 10.62
N LEU A 269 5.25 2.08 9.57
CA LEU A 269 5.48 1.01 8.59
C LEU A 269 6.34 -0.13 9.17
N LEU A 270 7.23 0.16 10.12
CA LEU A 270 7.95 -0.85 10.88
C LEU A 270 6.97 -1.77 11.64
N LEU A 271 5.98 -1.20 12.33
CA LEU A 271 4.94 -1.98 13.01
C LEU A 271 4.13 -2.82 12.02
N VAL A 272 3.65 -2.22 10.93
CA VAL A 272 2.81 -2.90 9.95
C VAL A 272 3.52 -4.11 9.35
N TYR A 273 4.71 -3.93 8.81
CA TYR A 273 5.44 -5.01 8.13
C TYR A 273 6.10 -5.98 9.10
N GLY A 274 6.60 -5.49 10.25
CA GLY A 274 7.15 -6.33 11.29
C GLY A 274 6.13 -7.31 11.86
N LEU A 275 4.93 -6.84 12.22
CA LEU A 275 3.87 -7.70 12.73
C LEU A 275 3.30 -8.64 11.66
N ASN A 276 3.07 -8.18 10.44
CA ASN A 276 2.63 -9.06 9.36
C ASN A 276 3.61 -10.21 9.08
N THR A 277 4.91 -9.97 9.25
CA THR A 277 5.93 -10.99 9.01
C THR A 277 6.08 -11.93 10.22
N TRP A 278 6.11 -11.39 11.44
CA TRP A 278 6.57 -12.15 12.60
C TRP A 278 5.50 -12.47 13.64
N LEU A 279 4.29 -11.88 13.57
CA LEU A 279 3.25 -12.19 14.55
C LEU A 279 2.98 -13.69 14.68
N PRO A 280 2.79 -14.46 13.58
CA PRO A 280 2.58 -15.90 13.69
C PRO A 280 3.73 -16.62 14.41
N GLN A 281 4.99 -16.24 14.12
CA GLN A 281 6.16 -16.85 14.73
C GLN A 281 6.32 -16.46 16.21
N ILE A 282 6.01 -15.22 16.58
CA ILE A 282 6.02 -14.79 17.99
C ILE A 282 4.95 -15.55 18.77
N MET A 283 3.78 -15.78 18.19
CA MET A 283 2.71 -16.56 18.81
C MET A 283 3.06 -18.06 18.91
N ARG A 284 3.78 -18.61 17.92
CA ARG A 284 4.36 -19.95 18.01
C ARG A 284 5.36 -20.04 19.18
N ALA A 285 6.21 -19.06 19.35
CA ALA A 285 7.15 -18.98 20.47
C ALA A 285 6.45 -18.80 21.83
N ALA A 286 5.19 -18.42 21.85
CA ALA A 286 4.32 -18.36 23.02
C ALA A 286 3.50 -19.64 23.26
N ASP A 287 3.85 -20.75 22.57
CA ASP A 287 3.25 -22.08 22.65
C ASP A 287 1.85 -22.23 22.00
N TYR A 288 1.47 -21.32 21.09
CA TYR A 288 0.27 -21.50 20.28
C TYR A 288 0.57 -22.42 19.07
N ASP A 289 -0.39 -23.28 18.69
CA ASP A 289 -0.27 -24.10 17.50
C ASP A 289 -0.26 -23.26 16.20
N LEU A 290 0.12 -23.86 15.07
CA LEU A 290 0.25 -23.16 13.79
C LEU A 290 -1.09 -22.58 13.33
N GLY A 291 -2.20 -23.32 13.47
CA GLY A 291 -3.53 -22.88 13.03
C GLY A 291 -3.98 -21.63 13.80
N ASN A 292 -3.85 -21.62 15.13
CA ASN A 292 -4.14 -20.45 15.95
C ASN A 292 -3.19 -19.29 15.64
N SER A 293 -1.91 -19.56 15.41
CA SER A 293 -0.92 -18.52 15.07
C SER A 293 -1.26 -17.81 13.76
N LEU A 294 -1.72 -18.53 12.74
CA LEU A 294 -2.24 -17.97 11.50
C LEU A 294 -3.57 -17.26 11.71
N GLY A 295 -4.42 -17.79 12.61
CA GLY A 295 -5.66 -17.14 13.04
C GLY A 295 -5.44 -15.76 13.65
N PHE A 296 -4.37 -15.56 14.41
CA PHE A 296 -3.99 -14.25 14.93
C PHE A 296 -3.59 -13.27 13.82
N LEU A 297 -2.88 -13.74 12.79
CA LEU A 297 -2.56 -12.90 11.63
C LEU A 297 -3.83 -12.49 10.86
N LEU A 298 -4.78 -13.43 10.69
CA LEU A 298 -6.08 -13.14 10.09
C LEU A 298 -6.81 -12.05 10.87
N ILE A 299 -6.98 -12.23 12.18
CA ILE A 299 -7.73 -11.30 13.03
C ILE A 299 -7.03 -9.94 13.14
N LEU A 300 -5.71 -9.89 13.12
CA LEU A 300 -4.94 -8.64 13.06
C LEU A 300 -5.33 -7.83 11.80
N ASN A 301 -5.39 -8.48 10.63
CA ASN A 301 -5.72 -7.83 9.37
C ASN A 301 -7.21 -7.48 9.24
N VAL A 302 -8.11 -8.28 9.82
CA VAL A 302 -9.54 -7.91 9.96
C VAL A 302 -9.68 -6.67 10.83
N GLY A 303 -8.93 -6.60 11.94
CA GLY A 303 -8.84 -5.42 12.77
C GLY A 303 -8.35 -4.18 12.02
N ALA A 304 -7.37 -4.36 11.12
CA ALA A 304 -6.88 -3.26 10.27
C ALA A 304 -8.01 -2.61 9.46
N ILE A 305 -8.87 -3.41 8.83
CA ILE A 305 -10.01 -2.90 8.05
C ILE A 305 -10.98 -2.11 8.94
N ALA A 306 -11.34 -2.67 10.09
CA ALA A 306 -12.23 -2.00 11.06
C ALA A 306 -11.61 -0.69 11.59
N GLY A 307 -10.32 -0.73 11.87
CA GLY A 307 -9.55 0.39 12.39
C GLY A 307 -9.52 1.60 11.46
N LEU A 308 -9.41 1.37 10.14
CA LEU A 308 -9.43 2.45 9.15
C LEU A 308 -10.71 3.28 9.21
N ALA A 309 -11.87 2.62 9.36
CA ALA A 309 -13.15 3.29 9.44
C ALA A 309 -13.30 4.10 10.74
N VAL A 310 -12.77 3.59 11.85
CA VAL A 310 -12.83 4.27 13.16
C VAL A 310 -11.83 5.44 13.20
N ALA A 311 -10.60 5.22 12.73
CA ALA A 311 -9.53 6.22 12.74
C ALA A 311 -9.89 7.46 11.91
N GLY A 312 -10.47 7.26 10.72
CA GLY A 312 -10.94 8.37 9.88
C GLY A 312 -11.96 9.24 10.57
N ARG A 313 -13.00 8.63 11.15
CA ARG A 313 -14.04 9.37 11.90
C ARG A 313 -13.50 10.08 13.13
N MET A 314 -12.53 9.48 13.83
CA MET A 314 -11.90 10.10 14.98
C MET A 314 -11.03 11.29 14.54
N ALA A 315 -10.26 11.16 13.46
CA ALA A 315 -9.45 12.25 12.91
C ALA A 315 -10.29 13.46 12.51
N ASP A 316 -11.49 13.21 11.95
CA ASP A 316 -12.44 14.28 11.62
C ASP A 316 -13.01 14.99 12.85
N ARG A 317 -13.20 14.26 13.96
CA ARG A 317 -13.80 14.81 15.21
C ARG A 317 -12.81 15.60 16.05
N ILE A 318 -11.56 15.13 16.14
CA ILE A 318 -10.55 15.79 16.99
C ILE A 318 -9.49 16.51 16.15
N THR A 319 -8.55 15.84 15.58
CA THR A 319 -7.59 16.27 14.55
C THR A 319 -6.79 15.06 14.12
N PRO A 320 -6.25 15.01 12.89
CA PRO A 320 -5.38 13.89 12.47
C PRO A 320 -4.14 13.71 13.37
N ARG A 321 -3.60 14.80 13.93
CA ARG A 321 -2.46 14.75 14.87
C ARG A 321 -2.84 14.07 16.17
N ALA A 322 -3.90 14.52 16.83
CA ALA A 322 -4.33 13.96 18.11
C ALA A 322 -4.76 12.49 17.94
N ALA A 323 -5.51 12.17 16.89
CA ALA A 323 -5.85 10.80 16.55
C ALA A 323 -4.61 9.94 16.35
N GLY A 324 -3.60 10.42 15.59
CA GLY A 324 -2.35 9.71 15.36
C GLY A 324 -1.60 9.40 16.66
N ILE A 325 -1.51 10.37 17.58
CA ILE A 325 -0.86 10.18 18.90
C ILE A 325 -1.62 9.09 19.69
N ILE A 326 -2.95 9.19 19.79
CA ILE A 326 -3.79 8.22 20.51
C ILE A 326 -3.60 6.82 19.90
N TRP A 327 -3.59 6.71 18.57
CA TRP A 327 -3.44 5.43 17.87
C TRP A 327 -2.07 4.79 18.08
N PHE A 328 -0.98 5.54 18.02
CA PHE A 328 0.35 5.04 18.29
C PHE A 328 0.54 4.63 19.76
N LEU A 329 0.09 5.43 20.71
CA LEU A 329 0.19 5.09 22.12
C LEU A 329 -0.74 3.92 22.48
N GLY A 330 -1.93 3.86 21.88
CA GLY A 330 -2.83 2.71 21.98
C GLY A 330 -2.21 1.43 21.41
N SER A 331 -1.53 1.51 20.24
CA SER A 331 -0.76 0.40 19.69
C SER A 331 0.31 -0.07 20.67
N ALA A 332 1.06 0.85 21.27
CA ALA A 332 2.11 0.53 22.23
C ALA A 332 1.55 -0.19 23.47
N ALA A 333 0.47 0.32 24.04
CA ALA A 333 -0.17 -0.29 25.21
C ALA A 333 -0.72 -1.69 24.91
N LEU A 334 -1.40 -1.85 23.76
CA LEU A 334 -1.96 -3.13 23.33
C LEU A 334 -0.87 -4.17 23.01
N LEU A 335 0.21 -3.76 22.32
CA LEU A 335 1.35 -4.64 22.04
C LEU A 335 2.04 -5.08 23.34
N ALA A 336 2.24 -4.18 24.29
CA ALA A 336 2.78 -4.56 25.60
C ALA A 336 1.83 -5.52 26.35
N ALA A 337 0.51 -5.31 26.26
CA ALA A 337 -0.48 -6.18 26.88
C ALA A 337 -0.53 -7.59 26.26
N LEU A 338 -0.15 -7.77 24.96
CA LEU A 338 -0.04 -9.09 24.33
C LEU A 338 1.07 -9.96 24.93
N ALA A 339 1.98 -9.39 25.72
CA ALA A 339 2.93 -10.15 26.53
C ALA A 339 2.26 -10.90 27.70
N ILE A 340 1.03 -10.58 28.02
CA ILE A 340 0.25 -11.25 29.09
C ILE A 340 -0.49 -12.42 28.46
N LYS A 341 -0.27 -13.65 28.99
CA LYS A 341 -1.01 -14.84 28.55
C LYS A 341 -2.47 -14.73 29.03
N LEU A 342 -3.36 -14.56 28.06
CA LEU A 342 -4.82 -14.54 28.27
C LEU A 342 -5.45 -15.83 27.73
N PRO A 343 -6.69 -16.16 28.12
CA PRO A 343 -7.45 -17.20 27.42
C PRO A 343 -7.56 -16.89 25.92
N LEU A 344 -7.67 -17.93 25.11
CA LEU A 344 -7.59 -17.83 23.64
C LEU A 344 -8.51 -16.75 23.06
N LEU A 345 -9.77 -16.65 23.52
CA LEU A 345 -10.71 -15.64 23.07
C LEU A 345 -10.25 -14.22 23.42
N GLY A 346 -9.65 -14.04 24.61
CA GLY A 346 -9.11 -12.76 25.05
C GLY A 346 -7.93 -12.30 24.20
N ILE A 347 -7.03 -13.22 23.83
CA ILE A 347 -5.91 -12.94 22.92
C ILE A 347 -6.43 -12.57 21.54
N TYR A 348 -7.40 -13.29 20.97
CA TYR A 348 -8.01 -12.94 19.67
C TYR A 348 -8.62 -11.54 19.68
N ALA A 349 -9.38 -11.20 20.73
CA ALA A 349 -9.96 -9.86 20.89
C ALA A 349 -8.87 -8.77 20.99
N MET A 350 -7.81 -9.04 21.75
CA MET A 350 -6.69 -8.10 21.90
C MET A 350 -5.92 -7.92 20.59
N VAL A 351 -5.65 -8.98 19.84
CA VAL A 351 -4.98 -8.92 18.51
C VAL A 351 -5.86 -8.16 17.51
N PHE A 352 -7.19 -8.36 17.52
CA PHE A 352 -8.12 -7.59 16.69
C PHE A 352 -7.98 -6.09 16.96
N VAL A 353 -8.07 -5.68 18.24
CA VAL A 353 -7.95 -4.26 18.61
C VAL A 353 -6.55 -3.73 18.29
N THR A 354 -5.50 -4.52 18.51
CA THR A 354 -4.13 -4.16 18.10
C THR A 354 -4.05 -3.88 16.60
N GLY A 355 -4.66 -4.73 15.77
CA GLY A 355 -4.77 -4.50 14.33
C GLY A 355 -5.46 -3.19 13.98
N CYS A 356 -6.57 -2.87 14.68
CA CYS A 356 -7.25 -1.58 14.51
C CYS A 356 -6.32 -0.40 14.72
N PHE A 357 -5.49 -0.44 15.73
CA PHE A 357 -4.60 0.68 16.08
C PHE A 357 -3.34 0.72 15.21
N VAL A 358 -2.65 -0.40 15.03
CA VAL A 358 -1.37 -0.47 14.33
C VAL A 358 -1.47 0.02 12.88
N PHE A 359 -2.38 -0.54 12.09
CA PHE A 359 -2.47 -0.20 10.65
C PHE A 359 -3.00 1.20 10.42
N SER A 360 -3.98 1.63 11.23
CA SER A 360 -4.57 2.95 11.09
C SER A 360 -3.65 4.06 11.57
N SER A 361 -2.69 3.79 12.47
CA SER A 361 -1.71 4.80 12.91
C SER A 361 -0.91 5.35 11.73
N GLN A 362 -0.49 4.49 10.79
CA GLN A 362 0.23 4.91 9.59
C GLN A 362 -0.64 5.76 8.66
N VAL A 363 -1.91 5.41 8.50
CA VAL A 363 -2.85 6.19 7.68
C VAL A 363 -3.08 7.58 8.30
N LEU A 364 -3.15 7.67 9.63
CA LEU A 364 -3.25 8.94 10.35
C LEU A 364 -2.00 9.82 10.19
N VAL A 365 -0.79 9.23 10.10
CA VAL A 365 0.43 9.98 9.74
C VAL A 365 0.29 10.63 8.38
N TYR A 366 -0.20 9.91 7.37
CA TYR A 366 -0.41 10.47 6.04
C TYR A 366 -1.50 11.55 6.03
N ALA A 367 -2.60 11.32 6.75
CA ALA A 367 -3.67 12.30 6.90
C ALA A 367 -3.16 13.59 7.58
N PHE A 368 -2.37 13.46 8.65
CA PHE A 368 -1.73 14.60 9.30
C PHE A 368 -0.74 15.31 8.38
N THR A 369 0.09 14.57 7.65
CA THR A 369 1.03 15.15 6.67
C THR A 369 0.29 15.97 5.61
N ALA A 370 -0.79 15.43 5.06
CA ALA A 370 -1.62 16.12 4.08
C ALA A 370 -2.29 17.39 4.62
N ALA A 371 -2.80 17.33 5.85
CA ALA A 371 -3.48 18.47 6.50
C ALA A 371 -2.51 19.57 6.94
N ASN A 372 -1.30 19.18 7.38
CA ASN A 372 -0.33 20.12 7.96
C ASN A 372 0.50 20.86 6.93
N HIS A 373 0.62 20.36 5.71
CA HIS A 373 1.42 21.01 4.65
C HIS A 373 0.56 21.78 3.65
N PRO A 374 1.04 22.96 3.18
CA PRO A 374 0.37 23.71 2.13
C PRO A 374 0.28 22.90 0.82
N PRO A 375 -0.70 23.19 -0.06
CA PRO A 375 -0.88 22.45 -1.32
C PRO A 375 0.39 22.30 -2.15
N ARG A 376 1.21 23.34 -2.23
CA ARG A 376 2.46 23.40 -3.02
C ARG A 376 3.51 22.35 -2.62
N VAL A 377 3.61 22.00 -1.34
CA VAL A 377 4.61 21.04 -0.83
C VAL A 377 4.00 19.73 -0.34
N ARG A 378 2.66 19.59 -0.35
CA ARG A 378 1.94 18.45 0.19
C ARG A 378 2.35 17.12 -0.45
N ALA A 379 2.43 17.11 -1.78
CA ALA A 379 2.82 15.90 -2.51
C ALA A 379 4.26 15.48 -2.16
N THR A 380 5.19 16.43 -2.10
CA THR A 380 6.59 16.18 -1.70
C THR A 380 6.67 15.69 -0.26
N ALA A 381 5.90 16.28 0.66
CA ALA A 381 5.87 15.88 2.07
C ALA A 381 5.33 14.45 2.24
N LEU A 382 4.26 14.08 1.53
CA LEU A 382 3.71 12.73 1.53
C LEU A 382 4.70 11.73 0.91
N GLY A 383 5.32 12.06 -0.21
CA GLY A 383 6.32 11.23 -0.87
C GLY A 383 7.53 10.96 0.01
N MET A 384 8.07 11.99 0.68
CA MET A 384 9.18 11.83 1.63
C MET A 384 8.78 11.01 2.85
N SER A 385 7.58 11.24 3.40
CA SER A 385 7.05 10.44 4.52
C SER A 385 6.93 8.97 4.13
N ALA A 386 6.37 8.68 2.96
CA ALA A 386 6.25 7.31 2.45
C ALA A 386 7.62 6.68 2.17
N GLY A 387 8.57 7.44 1.59
CA GLY A 387 9.91 6.97 1.30
C GLY A 387 10.69 6.58 2.57
N VAL A 388 10.70 7.45 3.58
CA VAL A 388 11.33 7.16 4.88
C VAL A 388 10.60 6.01 5.58
N GLY A 389 9.28 5.96 5.49
CA GLY A 389 8.48 4.86 6.01
C GLY A 389 8.87 3.50 5.42
N ARG A 390 9.29 3.43 4.14
CA ARG A 390 9.78 2.17 3.52
C ARG A 390 11.03 1.62 4.21
N LEU A 391 11.91 2.50 4.71
CA LEU A 391 13.05 2.05 5.53
C LEU A 391 12.56 1.41 6.83
N GLY A 392 11.48 1.92 7.43
CA GLY A 392 10.81 1.30 8.58
C GLY A 392 10.24 -0.07 8.24
N ALA A 393 9.57 -0.19 7.08
CA ALA A 393 9.06 -1.48 6.59
C ALA A 393 10.16 -2.54 6.48
N ILE A 394 11.33 -2.17 5.97
CA ILE A 394 12.51 -3.04 5.87
C ILE A 394 13.04 -3.41 7.26
N SER A 395 13.07 -2.45 8.19
CA SER A 395 13.60 -2.65 9.55
C SER A 395 12.71 -3.57 10.40
N GLY A 396 11.40 -3.63 10.13
CA GLY A 396 10.45 -4.45 10.88
C GLY A 396 10.82 -5.94 10.89
N PRO A 397 10.94 -6.61 9.73
CA PRO A 397 11.40 -7.99 9.65
C PRO A 397 12.79 -8.22 10.27
N ILE A 398 13.72 -7.28 10.14
CA ILE A 398 15.07 -7.39 10.73
C ILE A 398 14.98 -7.46 12.25
N ILE A 399 14.23 -6.55 12.88
CA ILE A 399 14.07 -6.52 14.34
C ILE A 399 13.41 -7.81 14.84
N GLY A 400 12.29 -8.22 14.24
CA GLY A 400 11.57 -9.42 14.65
C GLY A 400 12.40 -10.68 14.46
N GLY A 401 13.11 -10.80 13.33
CA GLY A 401 13.98 -11.93 13.03
C GLY A 401 15.20 -12.01 13.96
N THR A 402 15.81 -10.88 14.30
CA THR A 402 16.92 -10.81 15.25
C THR A 402 16.49 -11.29 16.64
N LEU A 403 15.32 -10.85 17.12
CA LEU A 403 14.76 -11.27 18.40
C LEU A 403 14.43 -12.77 18.40
N LEU A 404 13.89 -13.29 17.30
CA LEU A 404 13.59 -14.72 17.18
C LEU A 404 14.88 -15.56 17.17
N THR A 405 15.89 -15.14 16.42
CA THR A 405 17.21 -15.82 16.37
C THR A 405 17.90 -15.82 17.72
N ALA A 406 17.74 -14.75 18.51
CA ALA A 406 18.27 -14.65 19.86
C ALA A 406 17.46 -15.43 20.93
N GLY A 407 16.37 -16.11 20.54
CA GLY A 407 15.47 -16.78 21.48
C GLY A 407 14.60 -15.83 22.32
N LEU A 408 14.53 -14.55 21.91
CA LEU A 408 13.83 -13.48 22.65
C LEU A 408 12.50 -13.11 22.00
N ALA A 409 11.91 -14.01 21.17
CA ALA A 409 10.68 -13.68 20.43
C ALA A 409 9.52 -13.36 21.37
N TYR A 410 9.27 -14.18 22.38
CA TYR A 410 8.22 -13.96 23.38
C TYR A 410 8.82 -13.89 24.78
N PRO A 411 8.43 -12.89 25.63
CA PRO A 411 7.52 -11.79 25.34
C PRO A 411 8.20 -10.55 24.73
N TRP A 412 9.52 -10.54 24.59
CA TRP A 412 10.33 -9.37 24.23
C TRP A 412 10.02 -8.81 22.85
N GLY A 413 9.57 -9.65 21.90
CA GLY A 413 9.11 -9.21 20.59
C GLY A 413 7.96 -8.20 20.69
N PHE A 414 6.99 -8.45 21.57
CA PHE A 414 5.89 -7.54 21.81
C PHE A 414 6.36 -6.23 22.48
N PHE A 415 7.26 -6.28 23.44
CA PHE A 415 7.81 -5.08 24.06
C PHE A 415 8.65 -4.24 23.09
N ALA A 416 9.40 -4.87 22.20
CA ALA A 416 10.15 -4.17 21.16
C ALA A 416 9.19 -3.42 20.21
N PHE A 417 8.14 -4.06 19.72
CA PHE A 417 7.15 -3.40 18.89
C PHE A 417 6.31 -2.37 19.66
N ALA A 418 6.07 -2.57 20.97
CA ALA A 418 5.44 -1.58 21.83
C ALA A 418 6.29 -0.31 21.94
N ALA A 419 7.61 -0.46 22.13
CA ALA A 419 8.54 0.66 22.14
C ALA A 419 8.53 1.44 20.83
N VAL A 420 8.45 0.75 19.68
CA VAL A 420 8.30 1.37 18.36
C VAL A 420 7.00 2.20 18.29
N GLY A 421 5.88 1.66 18.76
CA GLY A 421 4.61 2.39 18.86
C GLY A 421 4.71 3.64 19.74
N ALA A 422 5.33 3.51 20.92
CA ALA A 422 5.55 4.63 21.82
C ALA A 422 6.41 5.74 21.19
N LEU A 423 7.51 5.38 20.50
CA LEU A 423 8.36 6.32 19.77
C LEU A 423 7.62 7.02 18.64
N GLY A 424 6.76 6.32 17.89
CA GLY A 424 5.90 6.93 16.87
C GLY A 424 4.94 7.97 17.45
N GLY A 425 4.30 7.64 18.57
CA GLY A 425 3.43 8.57 19.30
C GLY A 425 4.21 9.78 19.82
N LEU A 426 5.34 9.57 20.48
CA LEU A 426 6.23 10.64 20.95
C LEU A 426 6.71 11.55 19.83
N ALA A 427 7.07 11.00 18.66
CA ALA A 427 7.46 11.80 17.51
C ALA A 427 6.33 12.77 17.10
N LEU A 428 5.08 12.29 17.04
CA LEU A 428 3.93 13.15 16.71
C LEU A 428 3.65 14.23 17.76
N THR A 429 3.91 13.99 19.06
CA THR A 429 3.80 15.04 20.07
C THR A 429 4.76 16.19 19.82
N GLY A 430 5.92 15.89 19.25
CA GLY A 430 6.93 16.87 18.85
C GLY A 430 6.52 17.78 17.67
N THR A 431 5.45 17.47 16.95
CA THR A 431 5.00 18.28 15.81
C THR A 431 4.24 19.54 16.26
N ARG A 432 4.17 20.53 15.36
CA ARG A 432 3.33 21.74 15.52
C ARG A 432 2.23 21.72 14.48
N THR A 433 1.06 22.23 14.83
CA THR A 433 -0.03 22.39 13.89
C THR A 433 0.24 23.58 12.94
N ARG A 434 -0.45 23.63 11.82
CA ARG A 434 -0.34 24.74 10.87
C ARG A 434 -0.77 26.09 11.48
N GLN A 435 -1.65 26.06 12.48
CA GLN A 435 -2.03 27.26 13.24
C GLN A 435 -0.87 27.78 14.07
N ASP A 436 -0.19 26.90 14.82
CA ASP A 436 1.00 27.26 15.61
C ASP A 436 2.13 27.85 14.76
N LEU A 437 2.27 27.34 13.50
CA LEU A 437 3.27 27.84 12.56
C LEU A 437 2.93 29.22 12.00
N ARG A 438 1.64 29.51 11.77
CA ARG A 438 1.18 30.83 11.29
C ARG A 438 1.27 31.92 12.35
N GLU A 439 1.02 31.61 13.61
CA GLU A 439 1.10 32.57 14.72
C GLU A 439 2.54 33.04 15.00
N ARG A 440 3.55 32.20 14.70
CA ARG A 440 4.97 32.57 14.85
C ARG A 440 5.59 33.30 13.65
N SER A 441 4.89 33.32 12.54
CA SER A 441 5.30 34.06 11.35
C SER A 441 4.71 35.48 11.29
N ARG A 442 3.86 35.81 12.26
CA ARG A 442 3.36 37.16 12.56
C ARG A 442 4.15 37.77 13.72
#